data_84937873719d081dbd34c3c23bf53b07
#
_entry.id   84937873719d081dbd34c3c23bf53b07
#
_cell.length_a   1.000
_cell.length_b   1.000
_cell.length_c   1.000
_cell.angle_alpha   90.00
_cell.angle_beta   90.00
_cell.angle_gamma   90.00
#
_symmetry.space_group_name_H-M   'P 1'
#
loop_
_entity.id
_entity.type
_entity.pdbx_description
1 polymer ?
#
loop_
_entity_poly.entity_id
_entity_poly.type
_entity_poly.pdbx_seq_one_letter_code
_entity_poly.pdbx_strand_id
1 'polypeptide(L)'
;MWMALLGCVCTTAMAAEVSFARLDSLIAEQPRIVAAKEARLERLKADLAKTAWGPQRYIALKQLYDEYAAYQYDSAYAYVTQGLRLAESMRNDSLVNEARLDLAHILATACLMDKAQQTLDQIDVSRLSASQLIQYHRTRTDLLIYQAEYVQGTQYAEEYIRQLVAARRAANAVNMPQNDVNYLITQAECYADDKQPQRAIDLLSRLMDDYRSGDRMYSIITSTMSFYYSQMGDKDNQMLYLIKSAESDLEGCIRENTSMRAIADRLFDEGDIDRAYRYMRVAVDDANFYGTRLRNIHASRIVPKILDAYQTKQDRNRRNMMWLLGILSLIALLLVGGVIAIYQLLKRYRRLNEQKHAINEQLQQVNEQLGDTVGQLHETNGLLREREKIKEEYIARFLALSSKFIDRGEDQRKALYRLYRDRKTEDLVRELKSTHFGNENAHLFYENFDNAFLNIYPTFVDKVNMLLQEDGKIEVKQGKRLTTESRVLALIRLGITDSDAIAAILRASLTTIYTYRSKLKARAINKDDFEAQVKAIDG
;
A
#
# COMPACT_ATOMS: atom_id res chain seq x y z
N MET A 1 53.01 35.91 0.80
CA MET A 1 52.06 36.93 1.24
C MET A 1 50.71 36.53 0.61
N TRP A 2 50.10 35.73 1.15
CA TRP A 2 49.07 35.27 2.10
C TRP A 2 47.77 36.04 1.91
N MET A 3 46.71 35.30 1.63
CA MET A 3 45.28 35.48 1.88
C MET A 3 44.50 36.52 1.08
N ALA A 4 43.68 36.02 0.18
CA ALA A 4 42.26 36.37 0.06
C ALA A 4 41.52 35.26 -0.71
N LEU A 5 41.20 34.17 -0.03
CA LEU A 5 40.13 33.26 -0.39
C LEU A 5 38.82 33.87 0.13
N LEU A 6 38.14 34.60 -0.71
CA LEU A 6 36.76 35.04 -0.43
C LEU A 6 35.83 33.89 -0.84
N GLY A 7 35.18 33.38 0.18
CA GLY A 7 34.14 32.39 0.05
C GLY A 7 32.99 32.91 -0.82
N CYS A 8 32.76 32.22 -1.91
CA CYS A 8 31.51 32.26 -2.62
C CYS A 8 30.48 31.53 -1.72
N VAL A 9 29.76 32.30 -0.90
CA VAL A 9 28.56 31.79 -0.22
C VAL A 9 27.54 31.60 -1.34
N CYS A 10 27.51 30.37 -1.88
CA CYS A 10 26.34 29.90 -2.57
C CYS A 10 25.21 29.87 -1.53
N THR A 11 24.37 30.89 -1.53
CA THR A 11 23.03 30.80 -1.00
C THR A 11 22.28 29.80 -1.88
N THR A 12 22.45 28.52 -1.58
CA THR A 12 21.45 27.54 -1.97
C THR A 12 20.17 27.98 -1.28
N ALA A 13 19.26 28.58 -2.07
CA ALA A 13 17.88 28.67 -1.66
C ALA A 13 17.49 27.25 -1.25
N MET A 14 17.30 27.00 0.03
CA MET A 14 16.72 25.74 0.52
C MET A 14 15.36 25.67 -0.15
N ALA A 15 15.24 24.84 -1.19
CA ALA A 15 13.96 24.40 -1.68
C ALA A 15 13.22 23.88 -0.44
N ALA A 16 12.07 24.45 -0.12
CA ALA A 16 11.27 24.01 1.01
C ALA A 16 10.96 22.53 0.77
N GLU A 17 11.50 21.67 1.63
CA GLU A 17 11.28 20.23 1.52
C GLU A 17 9.77 20.00 1.54
N VAL A 18 9.24 19.45 0.46
CA VAL A 18 7.80 19.23 0.27
C VAL A 18 7.32 18.23 1.32
N SER A 19 6.61 18.73 2.33
CA SER A 19 6.13 17.90 3.44
C SER A 19 4.72 17.39 3.18
N PHE A 20 4.54 16.09 3.23
CA PHE A 20 3.23 15.41 3.14
C PHE A 20 2.55 15.21 4.51
N ALA A 21 3.19 15.65 5.60
CA ALA A 21 2.73 15.35 6.96
C ALA A 21 1.32 15.90 7.24
N ARG A 22 1.03 17.13 6.79
CA ARG A 22 -0.30 17.71 6.96
C ARG A 22 -1.36 16.99 6.13
N LEU A 23 -1.03 16.67 4.89
CA LEU A 23 -1.92 15.92 4.00
C LEU A 23 -2.26 14.53 4.58
N ASP A 24 -1.26 13.80 5.08
CA ASP A 24 -1.43 12.51 5.77
C ASP A 24 -2.32 12.66 7.03
N SER A 25 -2.16 13.75 7.81
CA SER A 25 -3.00 14.05 8.98
C SER A 25 -4.46 14.31 8.58
N LEU A 26 -4.68 15.13 7.55
CA LEU A 26 -6.03 15.45 7.06
C LEU A 26 -6.76 14.21 6.52
N ILE A 27 -6.04 13.32 5.83
CA ILE A 27 -6.60 12.02 5.40
C ILE A 27 -7.05 11.20 6.62
N ALA A 28 -6.26 11.17 7.69
CA ALA A 28 -6.63 10.45 8.91
C ALA A 28 -7.83 11.11 9.63
N GLU A 29 -7.95 12.43 9.54
CA GLU A 29 -9.05 13.21 10.14
C GLU A 29 -10.32 13.25 9.26
N GLN A 30 -10.25 12.77 8.02
CA GLN A 30 -11.35 12.84 7.05
C GLN A 30 -12.71 12.37 7.60
N PRO A 31 -12.82 11.29 8.39
CA PRO A 31 -14.11 10.88 8.95
C PRO A 31 -14.75 11.95 9.85
N ARG A 32 -13.93 12.68 10.63
CA ARG A 32 -14.39 13.78 11.49
C ARG A 32 -14.84 15.00 10.67
N ILE A 33 -14.06 15.34 9.64
CA ILE A 33 -14.35 16.49 8.76
C ILE A 33 -15.66 16.21 8.00
N VAL A 34 -15.82 14.99 7.46
CA VAL A 34 -17.05 14.56 6.79
C VAL A 34 -18.24 14.60 7.74
N ALA A 35 -18.10 14.10 8.98
CA ALA A 35 -19.19 14.14 9.96
C ALA A 35 -19.66 15.59 10.27
N ALA A 36 -18.72 16.54 10.31
CA ALA A 36 -19.06 17.94 10.50
C ALA A 36 -19.82 18.53 9.29
N LYS A 37 -19.40 18.15 8.06
CA LYS A 37 -20.09 18.51 6.82
C LYS A 37 -21.51 17.97 6.78
N GLU A 38 -21.69 16.67 7.08
CA GLU A 38 -23.01 16.03 7.10
C GLU A 38 -23.93 16.67 8.15
N ALA A 39 -23.41 16.97 9.33
CA ALA A 39 -24.19 17.66 10.36
C ALA A 39 -24.63 19.09 9.93
N ARG A 40 -23.81 19.77 9.10
CA ARG A 40 -24.18 21.05 8.49
C ARG A 40 -25.26 20.87 7.44
N LEU A 41 -25.14 19.89 6.59
CA LEU A 41 -26.11 19.57 5.55
C LEU A 41 -27.48 19.19 6.16
N GLU A 42 -27.50 18.41 7.23
CA GLU A 42 -28.76 18.07 7.91
C GLU A 42 -29.45 19.31 8.52
N ARG A 43 -28.70 20.26 9.04
CA ARG A 43 -29.26 21.54 9.53
C ARG A 43 -29.89 22.32 8.37
N LEU A 44 -29.20 22.46 7.24
CA LEU A 44 -29.74 23.17 6.07
C LEU A 44 -31.00 22.48 5.51
N LYS A 45 -31.05 21.16 5.49
CA LYS A 45 -32.26 20.41 5.11
C LYS A 45 -33.43 20.67 6.08
N ALA A 46 -33.16 20.70 7.37
CA ALA A 46 -34.17 20.99 8.38
C ALA A 46 -34.70 22.44 8.23
N ASP A 47 -33.82 23.39 7.88
CA ASP A 47 -34.23 24.78 7.63
C ASP A 47 -35.03 24.91 6.32
N LEU A 48 -34.64 24.23 5.26
CA LEU A 48 -35.44 24.15 4.03
C LEU A 48 -36.84 23.57 4.29
N ALA A 49 -36.97 22.54 5.14
CA ALA A 49 -38.26 21.94 5.46
C ALA A 49 -39.22 22.91 6.17
N LYS A 50 -38.70 23.90 6.92
CA LYS A 50 -39.48 24.94 7.59
C LYS A 50 -39.78 26.15 6.70
N THR A 51 -39.09 26.27 5.58
CA THR A 51 -39.17 27.45 4.71
C THR A 51 -40.40 27.40 3.83
N ALA A 52 -41.24 28.45 3.87
CA ALA A 52 -42.41 28.57 3.06
C ALA A 52 -42.07 28.74 1.56
N TRP A 53 -43.04 28.44 0.69
CA TRP A 53 -42.91 28.62 -0.76
C TRP A 53 -42.59 30.08 -1.11
N GLY A 54 -41.65 30.31 -2.03
CA GLY A 54 -41.28 31.65 -2.48
C GLY A 54 -39.76 31.90 -2.50
N PRO A 55 -39.33 33.16 -2.59
CA PRO A 55 -37.91 33.51 -2.74
C PRO A 55 -37.02 32.95 -1.62
N GLN A 56 -37.48 32.91 -0.38
CA GLN A 56 -36.71 32.37 0.76
C GLN A 56 -36.42 30.87 0.57
N ARG A 57 -37.38 30.12 0.05
CA ARG A 57 -37.18 28.70 -0.28
C ARG A 57 -36.18 28.51 -1.40
N TYR A 58 -36.15 29.40 -2.40
CA TYR A 58 -35.17 29.39 -3.45
C TYR A 58 -33.75 29.59 -2.86
N ILE A 59 -33.56 30.55 -1.98
CA ILE A 59 -32.30 30.79 -1.30
C ILE A 59 -31.85 29.56 -0.52
N ALA A 60 -32.76 28.91 0.22
CA ALA A 60 -32.42 27.68 0.97
C ALA A 60 -32.04 26.51 0.04
N LEU A 61 -32.72 26.37 -1.11
CA LEU A 61 -32.35 25.37 -2.14
C LEU A 61 -31.00 25.68 -2.75
N LYS A 62 -30.71 26.96 -3.04
CA LYS A 62 -29.42 27.41 -3.56
C LYS A 62 -28.29 27.13 -2.56
N GLN A 63 -28.49 27.43 -1.27
CA GLN A 63 -27.52 27.10 -0.22
C GLN A 63 -27.21 25.61 -0.17
N LEU A 64 -28.22 24.73 -0.27
CA LEU A 64 -28.01 23.29 -0.34
C LEU A 64 -27.29 22.87 -1.62
N TYR A 65 -27.65 23.46 -2.77
CA TYR A 65 -26.92 23.24 -4.01
C TYR A 65 -25.44 23.62 -3.85
N ASP A 66 -25.13 24.80 -3.33
CA ASP A 66 -23.75 25.27 -3.15
C ASP A 66 -22.93 24.35 -2.26
N GLU A 67 -23.54 23.83 -1.17
CA GLU A 67 -22.89 22.88 -0.29
C GLU A 67 -22.66 21.51 -0.96
N TYR A 68 -23.57 21.06 -1.83
CA TYR A 68 -23.46 19.78 -2.52
C TYR A 68 -22.68 19.85 -3.83
N ALA A 69 -22.55 21.01 -4.46
CA ALA A 69 -21.98 21.16 -5.80
C ALA A 69 -20.57 20.59 -5.96
N ALA A 70 -19.75 20.64 -4.90
CA ALA A 70 -18.43 20.03 -4.88
C ALA A 70 -18.35 18.78 -3.98
N TYR A 71 -19.47 18.38 -3.36
CA TYR A 71 -19.51 17.27 -2.40
C TYR A 71 -20.18 16.02 -2.97
N GLN A 72 -21.41 16.15 -3.56
CA GLN A 72 -22.16 15.02 -4.11
C GLN A 72 -23.07 15.46 -5.25
N TYR A 73 -22.83 14.92 -6.43
CA TYR A 73 -23.53 15.30 -7.66
C TYR A 73 -25.06 15.09 -7.59
N ASP A 74 -25.51 13.90 -7.20
CA ASP A 74 -26.95 13.57 -7.23
C ASP A 74 -27.77 14.51 -6.36
N SER A 75 -27.27 14.85 -5.18
CA SER A 75 -27.90 15.80 -4.27
C SER A 75 -27.88 17.22 -4.83
N ALA A 76 -26.74 17.67 -5.38
CA ALA A 76 -26.63 18.98 -6.03
C ALA A 76 -27.63 19.11 -7.19
N TYR A 77 -27.69 18.09 -8.05
CA TYR A 77 -28.64 18.03 -9.16
C TYR A 77 -30.10 18.08 -8.69
N ALA A 78 -30.42 17.36 -7.63
CA ALA A 78 -31.78 17.36 -7.07
C ALA A 78 -32.19 18.76 -6.55
N TYR A 79 -31.28 19.45 -5.81
CA TYR A 79 -31.59 20.78 -5.27
C TYR A 79 -31.63 21.87 -6.35
N VAL A 80 -30.72 21.89 -7.31
CA VAL A 80 -30.75 22.87 -8.41
C VAL A 80 -32.00 22.69 -9.28
N THR A 81 -32.41 21.45 -9.55
CA THR A 81 -33.61 21.16 -10.32
C THR A 81 -34.88 21.60 -9.57
N GLN A 82 -34.92 21.43 -8.25
CA GLN A 82 -36.02 21.97 -7.43
C GLN A 82 -36.02 23.51 -7.44
N GLY A 83 -34.82 24.13 -7.36
CA GLY A 83 -34.65 25.58 -7.46
C GLY A 83 -35.14 26.12 -8.80
N LEU A 84 -34.79 25.46 -9.91
CA LEU A 84 -35.21 25.84 -11.24
C LEU A 84 -36.73 25.81 -11.38
N ARG A 85 -37.38 24.71 -10.99
CA ARG A 85 -38.84 24.59 -11.01
C ARG A 85 -39.53 25.68 -10.19
N LEU A 86 -38.96 26.00 -9.03
CA LEU A 86 -39.47 27.05 -8.17
C LEU A 86 -39.31 28.42 -8.82
N ALA A 87 -38.15 28.74 -9.40
CA ALA A 87 -37.90 30.00 -10.12
C ALA A 87 -38.86 30.18 -11.32
N GLU A 88 -39.08 29.09 -12.10
CA GLU A 88 -40.02 29.07 -13.19
C GLU A 88 -41.45 29.33 -12.72
N SER A 89 -41.88 28.70 -11.62
CA SER A 89 -43.22 28.93 -11.05
C SER A 89 -43.44 30.35 -10.55
N MET A 90 -42.38 30.99 -10.09
CA MET A 90 -42.37 32.41 -9.67
C MET A 90 -42.28 33.38 -10.85
N ARG A 91 -42.04 32.87 -12.05
CA ARG A 91 -41.85 33.67 -13.29
C ARG A 91 -40.73 34.72 -13.11
N ASN A 92 -39.68 34.35 -12.43
CA ASN A 92 -38.52 35.21 -12.17
C ASN A 92 -37.36 34.83 -13.08
N ASP A 93 -37.23 35.51 -14.21
CA ASP A 93 -36.22 35.22 -15.24
C ASP A 93 -34.80 35.25 -14.68
N SER A 94 -34.49 36.14 -13.72
CA SER A 94 -33.16 36.20 -13.11
C SER A 94 -32.84 34.95 -12.33
N LEU A 95 -33.77 34.45 -11.51
CA LEU A 95 -33.59 33.22 -10.75
C LEU A 95 -33.59 31.98 -11.65
N VAL A 96 -34.35 31.99 -12.73
CA VAL A 96 -34.33 30.92 -13.75
C VAL A 96 -32.96 30.84 -14.41
N ASN A 97 -32.39 31.99 -14.80
CA ASN A 97 -31.06 32.03 -15.41
C ASN A 97 -29.99 31.56 -14.42
N GLU A 98 -30.03 32.02 -13.16
CA GLU A 98 -29.12 31.55 -12.10
C GLU A 98 -29.18 30.03 -11.92
N ALA A 99 -30.41 29.48 -11.78
CA ALA A 99 -30.59 28.03 -11.63
C ALA A 99 -30.17 27.23 -12.88
N ARG A 100 -30.35 27.80 -14.09
CA ARG A 100 -29.86 27.16 -15.33
C ARG A 100 -28.33 27.16 -15.40
N LEU A 101 -27.67 28.24 -14.99
CA LEU A 101 -26.22 28.31 -14.93
C LEU A 101 -25.66 27.29 -13.95
N ASP A 102 -26.25 27.18 -12.75
CA ASP A 102 -25.90 26.19 -11.76
C ASP A 102 -26.14 24.75 -12.26
N LEU A 103 -27.28 24.53 -12.96
CA LEU A 103 -27.60 23.22 -13.56
C LEU A 103 -26.62 22.87 -14.67
N ALA A 104 -26.28 23.82 -15.56
CA ALA A 104 -25.28 23.58 -16.60
C ALA A 104 -23.92 23.28 -16.02
N HIS A 105 -23.49 23.98 -14.95
CA HIS A 105 -22.23 23.73 -14.27
C HIS A 105 -22.18 22.31 -13.69
N ILE A 106 -23.22 21.89 -12.94
CA ILE A 106 -23.21 20.54 -12.32
C ILE A 106 -23.32 19.42 -13.35
N LEU A 107 -24.02 19.66 -14.47
CA LEU A 107 -24.08 18.72 -15.59
C LEU A 107 -22.71 18.58 -16.29
N ALA A 108 -21.98 19.69 -16.45
CA ALA A 108 -20.64 19.68 -17.03
C ALA A 108 -19.67 18.90 -16.15
N THR A 109 -19.66 19.12 -14.83
CA THR A 109 -18.82 18.38 -13.88
C THR A 109 -19.11 16.87 -13.85
N ALA A 110 -20.37 16.49 -14.07
CA ALA A 110 -20.78 15.09 -14.22
C ALA A 110 -20.49 14.48 -15.60
N CYS A 111 -19.88 15.26 -16.52
CA CYS A 111 -19.65 14.87 -17.93
C CYS A 111 -20.91 14.55 -18.74
N LEU A 112 -22.04 15.15 -18.38
CA LEU A 112 -23.25 15.16 -19.17
C LEU A 112 -23.22 16.34 -20.17
N MET A 113 -22.19 16.34 -21.02
CA MET A 113 -21.74 17.47 -21.81
C MET A 113 -22.84 18.01 -22.73
N ASP A 114 -23.56 17.12 -23.41
CA ASP A 114 -24.68 17.53 -24.29
C ASP A 114 -25.81 18.21 -23.52
N LYS A 115 -26.14 17.69 -22.33
CA LYS A 115 -27.15 18.30 -21.46
C LYS A 115 -26.71 19.63 -20.89
N ALA A 116 -25.44 19.76 -20.52
CA ALA A 116 -24.84 21.01 -20.06
C ALA A 116 -24.91 22.05 -21.17
N GLN A 117 -24.53 21.69 -22.40
CA GLN A 117 -24.62 22.58 -23.57
C GLN A 117 -26.07 22.98 -23.87
N GLN A 118 -27.00 22.02 -23.92
CA GLN A 118 -28.43 22.31 -24.14
C GLN A 118 -29.01 23.24 -23.09
N THR A 119 -28.54 23.13 -21.84
CA THR A 119 -28.97 24.01 -20.73
C THR A 119 -28.44 25.43 -20.93
N LEU A 120 -27.17 25.57 -21.34
CA LEU A 120 -26.58 26.87 -21.67
C LEU A 120 -27.26 27.52 -22.86
N ASP A 121 -27.63 26.77 -23.89
CA ASP A 121 -28.31 27.26 -25.09
C ASP A 121 -29.74 27.82 -24.84
N GLN A 122 -30.34 27.42 -23.69
CA GLN A 122 -31.63 27.96 -23.24
C GLN A 122 -31.54 29.34 -22.57
N ILE A 123 -30.33 29.86 -22.36
CA ILE A 123 -30.09 31.12 -21.66
C ILE A 123 -29.96 32.25 -22.70
N ASP A 124 -30.80 33.25 -22.59
CA ASP A 124 -30.61 34.47 -23.35
C ASP A 124 -29.51 35.32 -22.71
N VAL A 125 -28.32 35.25 -23.29
CA VAL A 125 -27.12 35.94 -22.79
C VAL A 125 -27.30 37.45 -22.68
N SER A 126 -28.15 38.03 -23.55
CA SER A 126 -28.39 39.49 -23.55
C SER A 126 -29.15 39.99 -22.32
N ARG A 127 -29.81 39.08 -21.58
CA ARG A 127 -30.60 39.38 -20.38
C ARG A 127 -29.90 39.04 -19.09
N LEU A 128 -28.66 38.57 -19.15
CA LEU A 128 -27.92 38.23 -17.98
C LEU A 128 -27.42 39.47 -17.23
N SER A 129 -27.45 39.43 -15.90
CA SER A 129 -26.71 40.38 -15.07
C SER A 129 -25.20 40.20 -15.25
N ALA A 130 -24.39 41.16 -14.84
CA ALA A 130 -22.96 41.07 -14.96
C ALA A 130 -22.41 39.82 -14.27
N SER A 131 -22.89 39.50 -13.05
CA SER A 131 -22.46 38.29 -12.31
C SER A 131 -22.90 36.99 -13.01
N GLN A 132 -24.12 36.95 -13.58
CA GLN A 132 -24.57 35.79 -14.33
C GLN A 132 -23.83 35.62 -15.65
N LEU A 133 -23.45 36.72 -16.30
CA LEU A 133 -22.63 36.67 -17.52
C LEU A 133 -21.23 36.08 -17.23
N ILE A 134 -20.61 36.48 -16.13
CA ILE A 134 -19.36 35.87 -15.66
C ILE A 134 -19.53 34.36 -15.45
N GLN A 135 -20.56 33.97 -14.70
CA GLN A 135 -20.87 32.56 -14.44
C GLN A 135 -21.14 31.78 -15.73
N TYR A 136 -21.85 32.38 -16.69
CA TYR A 136 -22.10 31.78 -18.01
C TYR A 136 -20.80 31.50 -18.76
N HIS A 137 -19.91 32.48 -18.84
CA HIS A 137 -18.62 32.30 -19.49
C HIS A 137 -17.76 31.27 -18.75
N ARG A 138 -17.75 31.28 -17.42
CA ARG A 138 -17.03 30.31 -16.63
C ARG A 138 -17.55 28.89 -16.87
N THR A 139 -18.87 28.68 -16.79
CA THR A 139 -19.48 27.36 -17.03
C THR A 139 -19.22 26.86 -18.46
N ARG A 140 -19.26 27.75 -19.46
CA ARG A 140 -18.91 27.40 -20.83
C ARG A 140 -17.43 26.99 -20.97
N THR A 141 -16.55 27.71 -20.32
CA THR A 141 -15.10 27.38 -20.30
C THR A 141 -14.87 26.05 -19.61
N ASP A 142 -15.48 25.81 -18.45
CA ASP A 142 -15.38 24.54 -17.73
C ASP A 142 -15.90 23.37 -18.57
N LEU A 143 -17.02 23.54 -19.27
CA LEU A 143 -17.54 22.52 -20.20
C LEU A 143 -16.52 22.17 -21.30
N LEU A 144 -15.87 23.18 -21.89
CA LEU A 144 -14.85 22.96 -22.91
C LEU A 144 -13.59 22.30 -22.35
N ILE A 145 -13.22 22.61 -21.11
CA ILE A 145 -12.13 21.90 -20.41
C ILE A 145 -12.47 20.41 -20.28
N TYR A 146 -13.65 20.07 -19.76
CA TYR A 146 -14.06 18.68 -19.62
C TYR A 146 -14.17 17.94 -20.98
N GLN A 147 -14.62 18.64 -22.03
CA GLN A 147 -14.65 18.08 -23.38
C GLN A 147 -13.24 17.81 -23.91
N ALA A 148 -12.30 18.76 -23.74
CA ALA A 148 -10.91 18.59 -24.14
C ALA A 148 -10.23 17.45 -23.37
N GLU A 149 -10.46 17.36 -22.06
CA GLU A 149 -9.95 16.26 -21.21
C GLU A 149 -10.51 14.90 -21.64
N TYR A 150 -11.82 14.82 -21.96
CA TYR A 150 -12.46 13.58 -22.38
C TYR A 150 -11.87 13.03 -23.69
N VAL A 151 -11.58 13.91 -24.64
CA VAL A 151 -11.00 13.54 -25.93
C VAL A 151 -9.48 13.57 -25.96
N GLN A 152 -8.82 13.76 -24.80
CA GLN A 152 -7.37 13.82 -24.71
C GLN A 152 -6.70 12.58 -25.34
N GLY A 153 -5.69 12.82 -26.18
CA GLY A 153 -4.99 11.75 -26.90
C GLY A 153 -5.70 11.28 -28.18
N THR A 154 -6.80 11.93 -28.57
CA THR A 154 -7.46 11.71 -29.86
C THR A 154 -7.21 12.87 -30.83
N GLN A 155 -7.52 12.68 -32.11
CA GLN A 155 -7.44 13.72 -33.15
C GLN A 155 -8.33 14.94 -32.89
N TYR A 156 -9.33 14.81 -32.01
CA TYR A 156 -10.29 15.89 -31.71
C TYR A 156 -9.80 16.84 -30.61
N ALA A 157 -8.77 16.47 -29.87
CA ALA A 157 -8.29 17.26 -28.72
C ALA A 157 -7.92 18.70 -29.09
N GLU A 158 -7.21 18.89 -30.22
CA GLU A 158 -6.79 20.22 -30.67
C GLU A 158 -7.97 21.14 -31.01
N GLU A 159 -9.07 20.60 -31.51
CA GLU A 159 -10.25 21.38 -31.82
C GLU A 159 -10.88 21.95 -30.56
N TYR A 160 -11.08 21.13 -29.53
CA TYR A 160 -11.64 21.60 -28.25
C TYR A 160 -10.69 22.55 -27.52
N ILE A 161 -9.38 22.36 -27.62
CA ILE A 161 -8.40 23.32 -27.09
C ILE A 161 -8.51 24.67 -27.80
N ARG A 162 -8.64 24.70 -29.12
CA ARG A 162 -8.85 25.96 -29.86
C ARG A 162 -10.16 26.66 -29.47
N GLN A 163 -11.24 25.89 -29.30
CA GLN A 163 -12.54 26.44 -28.85
C GLN A 163 -12.44 26.98 -27.41
N LEU A 164 -11.71 26.29 -26.53
CA LEU A 164 -11.45 26.72 -25.15
C LEU A 164 -10.70 28.06 -25.11
N VAL A 165 -9.59 28.17 -25.85
CA VAL A 165 -8.83 29.44 -25.93
C VAL A 165 -9.68 30.57 -26.47
N ALA A 166 -10.50 30.32 -27.51
CA ALA A 166 -11.42 31.32 -28.05
C ALA A 166 -12.50 31.73 -27.03
N ALA A 167 -13.05 30.79 -26.26
CA ALA A 167 -14.03 31.04 -25.23
C ALA A 167 -13.46 31.91 -24.08
N ARG A 168 -12.23 31.61 -23.64
CA ARG A 168 -11.51 32.39 -22.62
C ARG A 168 -11.26 33.82 -23.08
N ARG A 169 -10.79 33.99 -24.30
CA ARG A 169 -10.59 35.33 -24.88
C ARG A 169 -11.91 36.13 -24.99
N ALA A 170 -12.98 35.47 -25.41
CA ALA A 170 -14.30 36.08 -25.43
C ALA A 170 -14.78 36.49 -24.04
N ALA A 171 -14.59 35.64 -23.03
CA ALA A 171 -14.90 35.94 -21.64
C ALA A 171 -14.08 37.12 -21.11
N ASN A 172 -12.76 37.15 -21.38
CA ASN A 172 -11.85 38.23 -20.95
C ASN A 172 -12.15 39.57 -21.66
N ALA A 173 -12.76 39.55 -22.82
CA ALA A 173 -13.14 40.76 -23.57
C ALA A 173 -14.44 41.42 -23.05
N VAL A 174 -15.22 40.73 -22.21
CA VAL A 174 -16.44 41.30 -21.63
C VAL A 174 -16.05 42.35 -20.58
N ASN A 175 -16.76 43.50 -20.62
CA ASN A 175 -16.54 44.55 -19.62
C ASN A 175 -17.09 44.12 -18.25
N MET A 176 -16.22 43.57 -17.43
CA MET A 176 -16.55 43.00 -16.13
C MET A 176 -15.87 43.74 -15.00
N PRO A 177 -16.35 43.64 -13.72
CA PRO A 177 -15.65 44.18 -12.58
C PRO A 177 -14.24 43.56 -12.48
N GLN A 178 -13.22 44.41 -12.49
CA GLN A 178 -11.81 43.94 -12.51
C GLN A 178 -11.37 43.22 -11.23
N ASN A 179 -12.20 43.25 -10.19
CA ASN A 179 -12.00 42.54 -8.92
C ASN A 179 -12.82 41.23 -8.81
N ASP A 180 -13.58 40.85 -9.83
CA ASP A 180 -14.30 39.59 -9.80
C ASP A 180 -13.32 38.41 -9.93
N VAL A 181 -13.45 37.43 -9.03
CA VAL A 181 -12.54 36.28 -8.95
C VAL A 181 -12.55 35.43 -10.22
N ASN A 182 -13.73 35.16 -10.81
CA ASN A 182 -13.83 34.38 -12.02
C ASN A 182 -13.25 35.12 -13.22
N TYR A 183 -13.39 36.43 -13.26
CA TYR A 183 -12.73 37.27 -14.25
C TYR A 183 -11.21 37.22 -14.12
N LEU A 184 -10.66 37.37 -12.90
CA LEU A 184 -9.23 37.29 -12.65
C LEU A 184 -8.65 35.91 -12.98
N ILE A 185 -9.37 34.84 -12.68
CA ILE A 185 -8.97 33.48 -13.09
C ILE A 185 -8.95 33.37 -14.63
N THR A 186 -10.00 33.85 -15.32
CA THR A 186 -10.04 33.85 -16.79
C THR A 186 -8.89 34.66 -17.40
N GLN A 187 -8.54 35.80 -16.79
CA GLN A 187 -7.39 36.60 -17.20
C GLN A 187 -6.06 35.85 -17.03
N ALA A 188 -5.88 35.14 -15.90
CA ALA A 188 -4.72 34.29 -15.69
C ALA A 188 -4.65 33.15 -16.72
N GLU A 189 -5.79 32.52 -17.02
CA GLU A 189 -5.88 31.50 -18.08
C GLU A 189 -5.49 32.07 -19.45
N CYS A 190 -5.92 33.28 -19.80
CA CYS A 190 -5.51 33.95 -21.04
C CYS A 190 -3.99 34.25 -21.07
N TYR A 191 -3.39 34.69 -19.96
CA TYR A 191 -1.93 34.84 -19.89
C TYR A 191 -1.21 33.52 -20.15
N ALA A 192 -1.70 32.42 -19.61
CA ALA A 192 -1.10 31.13 -19.84
C ALA A 192 -1.28 30.65 -21.30
N ASP A 193 -2.46 30.87 -21.89
CA ASP A 193 -2.72 30.59 -23.31
C ASP A 193 -1.78 31.40 -24.24
N ASP A 194 -1.42 32.62 -23.84
CA ASP A 194 -0.46 33.50 -24.51
C ASP A 194 1.03 33.17 -24.17
N LYS A 195 1.28 32.00 -23.56
CA LYS A 195 2.62 31.53 -23.17
C LYS A 195 3.33 32.42 -22.14
N GLN A 196 2.57 33.05 -21.26
CA GLN A 196 3.04 33.88 -20.16
C GLN A 196 2.63 33.29 -18.79
N PRO A 197 2.97 32.03 -18.47
CA PRO A 197 2.52 31.35 -17.28
C PRO A 197 2.97 32.05 -15.98
N GLN A 198 4.15 32.70 -15.98
CA GLN A 198 4.59 33.46 -14.82
C GLN A 198 3.62 34.60 -14.45
N ARG A 199 3.13 35.33 -15.46
CA ARG A 199 2.12 36.40 -15.20
C ARG A 199 0.81 35.84 -14.65
N ALA A 200 0.41 34.67 -15.15
CA ALA A 200 -0.76 33.98 -14.62
C ALA A 200 -0.56 33.61 -13.14
N ILE A 201 0.60 33.05 -12.80
CA ILE A 201 0.97 32.71 -11.41
C ILE A 201 1.00 33.94 -10.52
N ASP A 202 1.62 35.04 -10.96
CA ASP A 202 1.71 36.28 -10.19
C ASP A 202 0.32 36.88 -9.89
N LEU A 203 -0.61 36.76 -10.83
CA LEU A 203 -2.00 37.19 -10.63
C LEU A 203 -2.72 36.28 -9.65
N LEU A 204 -2.61 34.96 -9.82
CA LEU A 204 -3.26 33.97 -8.96
C LEU A 204 -2.68 33.96 -7.53
N SER A 205 -1.40 34.24 -7.37
CA SER A 205 -0.76 34.35 -6.05
C SER A 205 -1.38 35.48 -5.23
N ARG A 206 -1.63 36.65 -5.84
CA ARG A 206 -2.31 37.77 -5.15
C ARG A 206 -3.75 37.43 -4.83
N LEU A 207 -4.43 36.75 -5.77
CA LEU A 207 -5.82 36.34 -5.57
C LEU A 207 -5.95 35.29 -4.45
N MET A 208 -4.95 34.41 -4.29
CA MET A 208 -4.94 33.38 -3.26
C MET A 208 -4.97 33.96 -1.85
N ASP A 209 -4.39 35.14 -1.62
CA ASP A 209 -4.34 35.79 -0.30
C ASP A 209 -5.74 36.17 0.22
N ASP A 210 -6.73 36.29 -0.65
CA ASP A 210 -8.12 36.59 -0.28
C ASP A 210 -8.90 35.35 0.21
N TYR A 211 -8.33 34.14 0.09
CA TYR A 211 -8.99 32.88 0.41
C TYR A 211 -8.21 32.07 1.45
N ARG A 212 -8.92 31.18 2.14
CA ARG A 212 -8.33 30.28 3.14
C ARG A 212 -8.34 28.83 2.65
N SER A 213 -7.44 28.04 3.16
CA SER A 213 -7.51 26.59 2.99
C SER A 213 -8.86 26.06 3.50
N GLY A 214 -9.50 25.19 2.73
CA GLY A 214 -10.88 24.74 2.91
C GLY A 214 -11.90 25.47 2.02
N ASP A 215 -11.55 26.64 1.47
CA ASP A 215 -12.40 27.32 0.50
C ASP A 215 -12.24 26.68 -0.89
N ARG A 216 -13.33 26.41 -1.58
CA ARG A 216 -13.31 25.86 -2.95
C ARG A 216 -12.44 26.71 -3.90
N MET A 217 -12.50 28.02 -3.75
CA MET A 217 -11.74 28.93 -4.60
C MET A 217 -10.23 28.82 -4.35
N TYR A 218 -9.80 28.63 -3.11
CA TYR A 218 -8.40 28.37 -2.78
C TYR A 218 -7.89 27.09 -3.49
N SER A 219 -8.70 26.02 -3.48
CA SER A 219 -8.35 24.77 -4.18
C SER A 219 -8.23 24.97 -5.70
N ILE A 220 -9.15 25.71 -6.31
CA ILE A 220 -9.13 26.04 -7.76
C ILE A 220 -7.88 26.84 -8.10
N ILE A 221 -7.58 27.89 -7.35
CA ILE A 221 -6.42 28.76 -7.57
C ILE A 221 -5.13 27.94 -7.47
N THR A 222 -4.96 27.17 -6.38
CA THR A 222 -3.74 26.39 -6.14
C THR A 222 -3.57 25.26 -7.15
N SER A 223 -4.64 24.56 -7.54
CA SER A 223 -4.56 23.55 -8.60
C SER A 223 -4.20 24.14 -9.96
N THR A 224 -4.74 25.34 -10.28
CA THR A 224 -4.40 26.05 -11.51
C THR A 224 -2.95 26.51 -11.52
N MET A 225 -2.46 27.04 -10.40
CA MET A 225 -1.03 27.40 -10.26
C MET A 225 -0.12 26.19 -10.43
N SER A 226 -0.48 25.05 -9.84
CA SER A 226 0.24 23.81 -10.02
C SER A 226 0.35 23.42 -11.50
N PHE A 227 -0.74 23.54 -12.25
CA PHE A 227 -0.75 23.27 -13.68
C PHE A 227 0.22 24.19 -14.44
N TYR A 228 0.29 25.48 -14.11
CA TYR A 228 1.21 26.41 -14.75
C TYR A 228 2.68 26.14 -14.38
N TYR A 229 2.97 25.79 -13.13
CA TYR A 229 4.31 25.32 -12.75
C TYR A 229 4.72 24.07 -13.50
N SER A 230 3.76 23.15 -13.74
CA SER A 230 4.01 21.97 -14.59
C SER A 230 4.40 22.36 -16.02
N GLN A 231 3.72 23.34 -16.62
CA GLN A 231 4.06 23.83 -17.96
C GLN A 231 5.45 24.48 -18.04
N MET A 232 5.90 25.08 -16.93
CA MET A 232 7.23 25.65 -16.80
C MET A 232 8.31 24.62 -16.47
N GLY A 233 7.94 23.37 -16.18
CA GLY A 233 8.85 22.31 -15.77
C GLY A 233 9.32 22.44 -14.32
N ASP A 234 8.74 23.34 -13.54
CA ASP A 234 9.01 23.53 -12.11
C ASP A 234 8.27 22.48 -11.28
N LYS A 235 8.95 21.38 -11.08
CA LYS A 235 8.40 20.20 -10.42
C LYS A 235 8.13 20.43 -8.94
N ASP A 236 8.93 21.21 -8.27
CA ASP A 236 8.85 21.43 -6.82
C ASP A 236 7.65 22.31 -6.48
N ASN A 237 7.50 23.43 -7.16
CA ASN A 237 6.34 24.28 -7.00
C ASN A 237 5.06 23.60 -7.49
N GLN A 238 5.11 22.82 -8.57
CA GLN A 238 3.99 22.01 -9.00
C GLN A 238 3.48 21.13 -7.85
N MET A 239 4.37 20.35 -7.20
CA MET A 239 4.00 19.47 -6.10
C MET A 239 3.50 20.26 -4.89
N LEU A 240 4.18 21.35 -4.54
CA LEU A 240 3.78 22.22 -3.43
C LEU A 240 2.33 22.71 -3.58
N TYR A 241 1.97 23.20 -4.77
CA TYR A 241 0.64 23.73 -5.02
C TYR A 241 -0.41 22.63 -5.21
N LEU A 242 -0.04 21.45 -5.70
CA LEU A 242 -0.91 20.28 -5.66
C LEU A 242 -1.28 19.89 -4.22
N ILE A 243 -0.29 19.88 -3.32
CA ILE A 243 -0.52 19.55 -1.91
C ILE A 243 -1.43 20.60 -1.26
N LYS A 244 -1.16 21.88 -1.45
CA LYS A 244 -2.03 22.94 -0.94
C LYS A 244 -3.48 22.81 -1.41
N SER A 245 -3.67 22.45 -2.69
CA SER A 245 -4.99 22.19 -3.25
C SER A 245 -5.66 20.98 -2.61
N ALA A 246 -4.93 19.84 -2.49
CA ALA A 246 -5.46 18.63 -1.90
C ALA A 246 -5.77 18.78 -0.40
N GLU A 247 -4.95 19.53 0.35
CA GLU A 247 -5.22 19.88 1.76
C GLU A 247 -6.52 20.69 1.88
N SER A 248 -6.68 21.71 1.02
CA SER A 248 -7.88 22.52 0.98
C SER A 248 -9.12 21.70 0.58
N ASP A 249 -8.99 20.79 -0.37
CA ASP A 249 -10.08 19.91 -0.77
C ASP A 249 -10.55 19.02 0.40
N LEU A 250 -9.62 18.45 1.16
CA LEU A 250 -9.95 17.64 2.34
C LEU A 250 -10.62 18.48 3.44
N GLU A 251 -10.07 19.65 3.75
CA GLU A 251 -10.61 20.56 4.78
C GLU A 251 -12.02 21.07 4.42
N GLY A 252 -12.25 21.36 3.13
CA GLY A 252 -13.54 21.83 2.61
C GLY A 252 -14.54 20.71 2.28
N CYS A 253 -14.19 19.44 2.46
CA CYS A 253 -14.96 18.30 1.95
C CYS A 253 -15.27 18.42 0.45
N ILE A 254 -14.32 18.90 -0.35
CA ILE A 254 -14.43 19.02 -1.80
C ILE A 254 -14.05 17.67 -2.41
N ARG A 255 -15.03 16.95 -2.93
CA ARG A 255 -14.82 15.60 -3.50
C ARG A 255 -14.74 15.61 -5.02
N GLU A 256 -15.08 16.73 -5.64
CA GLU A 256 -14.82 17.01 -7.05
C GLU A 256 -13.38 17.52 -7.21
N ASN A 257 -12.38 16.72 -6.83
CA ASN A 257 -10.98 17.14 -6.88
C ASN A 257 -10.14 16.34 -7.90
N THR A 258 -9.03 16.92 -8.34
CA THR A 258 -8.03 16.25 -9.20
C THR A 258 -6.66 16.19 -8.56
N SER A 259 -6.41 17.04 -7.56
CA SER A 259 -5.08 17.26 -7.00
C SER A 259 -4.55 16.03 -6.29
N MET A 260 -5.39 15.34 -5.51
CA MET A 260 -5.00 14.08 -4.85
C MET A 260 -4.56 13.00 -5.85
N ARG A 261 -5.29 12.86 -6.96
CA ARG A 261 -4.93 11.94 -8.04
C ARG A 261 -3.60 12.33 -8.71
N ALA A 262 -3.42 13.63 -8.99
CA ALA A 262 -2.20 14.13 -9.62
C ALA A 262 -0.97 13.95 -8.72
N ILE A 263 -1.11 14.12 -7.40
CA ILE A 263 -0.06 13.81 -6.42
C ILE A 263 0.26 12.32 -6.45
N ALA A 264 -0.77 11.46 -6.43
CA ALA A 264 -0.59 10.00 -6.43
C ALA A 264 0.13 9.52 -7.70
N ASP A 265 -0.23 10.08 -8.85
CA ASP A 265 0.39 9.77 -10.15
C ASP A 265 1.87 10.13 -10.14
N ARG A 266 2.19 11.32 -9.67
CA ARG A 266 3.57 11.78 -9.57
C ARG A 266 4.40 10.99 -8.55
N LEU A 267 3.86 10.69 -7.38
CA LEU A 267 4.53 9.85 -6.38
C LEU A 267 4.80 8.44 -6.92
N PHE A 268 3.91 7.93 -7.77
CA PHE A 268 4.12 6.67 -8.46
C PHE A 268 5.32 6.73 -9.40
N ASP A 269 5.43 7.79 -10.20
CA ASP A 269 6.57 8.01 -11.11
C ASP A 269 7.89 8.21 -10.35
N GLU A 270 7.84 8.83 -9.16
CA GLU A 270 8.99 9.04 -8.26
C GLU A 270 9.34 7.78 -7.44
N GLY A 271 8.49 6.73 -7.47
CA GLY A 271 8.73 5.45 -6.80
C GLY A 271 8.22 5.37 -5.35
N ASP A 272 7.54 6.39 -4.83
CA ASP A 272 6.83 6.30 -3.53
C ASP A 272 5.48 5.60 -3.69
N ILE A 273 5.56 4.28 -3.88
CA ILE A 273 4.40 3.44 -4.16
C ILE A 273 3.39 3.44 -3.00
N ASP A 274 3.84 3.56 -1.76
CA ASP A 274 2.95 3.50 -0.59
C ASP A 274 2.06 4.73 -0.50
N ARG A 275 2.62 5.94 -0.67
CA ARG A 275 1.82 7.15 -0.72
C ARG A 275 0.99 7.23 -1.98
N ALA A 276 1.56 6.86 -3.13
CA ALA A 276 0.82 6.81 -4.39
C ALA A 276 -0.44 5.95 -4.26
N TYR A 277 -0.34 4.76 -3.68
CA TYR A 277 -1.50 3.88 -3.45
C TYR A 277 -2.52 4.50 -2.48
N ARG A 278 -2.06 5.03 -1.33
CA ARG A 278 -2.95 5.64 -0.34
C ARG A 278 -3.72 6.83 -0.91
N TYR A 279 -3.03 7.74 -1.60
CA TYR A 279 -3.64 8.95 -2.14
C TYR A 279 -4.53 8.66 -3.34
N MET A 280 -4.13 7.70 -4.19
CA MET A 280 -4.99 7.25 -5.28
C MET A 280 -6.28 6.64 -4.77
N ARG A 281 -6.25 5.88 -3.68
CA ARG A 281 -7.45 5.32 -3.06
C ARG A 281 -8.39 6.42 -2.59
N VAL A 282 -7.88 7.45 -1.91
CA VAL A 282 -8.68 8.61 -1.50
C VAL A 282 -9.31 9.29 -2.71
N ALA A 283 -8.55 9.53 -3.77
CA ALA A 283 -9.05 10.15 -4.99
C ALA A 283 -10.15 9.33 -5.67
N VAL A 284 -10.03 8.00 -5.68
CA VAL A 284 -11.05 7.09 -6.23
C VAL A 284 -12.30 7.06 -5.35
N ASP A 285 -12.13 6.99 -4.04
CA ASP A 285 -13.25 7.00 -3.09
C ASP A 285 -14.04 8.32 -3.22
N ASP A 286 -13.34 9.45 -3.34
CA ASP A 286 -13.97 10.76 -3.57
C ASP A 286 -14.70 10.83 -4.91
N ALA A 287 -14.08 10.37 -6.00
CA ALA A 287 -14.69 10.37 -7.33
C ALA A 287 -15.96 9.49 -7.40
N ASN A 288 -15.93 8.33 -6.72
CA ASN A 288 -17.08 7.42 -6.63
C ASN A 288 -18.21 8.03 -5.79
N PHE A 289 -17.87 8.64 -4.66
CA PHE A 289 -18.85 9.27 -3.78
C PHE A 289 -19.48 10.50 -4.45
N TYR A 290 -18.68 11.30 -5.13
CA TYR A 290 -19.18 12.46 -5.88
C TYR A 290 -20.06 12.06 -7.07
N GLY A 291 -19.73 10.96 -7.75
CA GLY A 291 -20.48 10.46 -8.90
C GLY A 291 -19.95 10.92 -10.27
N THR A 292 -18.69 11.37 -10.37
CA THR A 292 -18.09 11.81 -11.66
C THR A 292 -17.58 10.65 -12.51
N ARG A 293 -18.04 10.58 -13.75
CA ARG A 293 -17.61 9.55 -14.71
C ARG A 293 -16.20 9.79 -15.25
N LEU A 294 -15.84 11.05 -15.57
CA LEU A 294 -14.53 11.39 -16.14
C LEU A 294 -13.39 11.09 -15.17
N ARG A 295 -13.57 11.39 -13.90
CA ARG A 295 -12.58 11.09 -12.84
C ARG A 295 -12.33 9.59 -12.75
N ASN A 296 -13.39 8.79 -12.82
CA ASN A 296 -13.29 7.34 -12.82
C ASN A 296 -12.61 6.79 -14.08
N ILE A 297 -12.84 7.39 -15.26
CA ILE A 297 -12.12 7.04 -16.50
C ILE A 297 -10.62 7.34 -16.35
N HIS A 298 -10.26 8.51 -15.82
CA HIS A 298 -8.84 8.84 -15.59
C HIS A 298 -8.21 7.92 -14.55
N ALA A 299 -8.91 7.64 -13.45
CA ALA A 299 -8.45 6.71 -12.42
C ALA A 299 -8.25 5.30 -12.99
N SER A 300 -9.16 4.82 -13.85
CA SER A 300 -9.09 3.47 -14.43
C SER A 300 -7.81 3.20 -15.25
N ARG A 301 -7.13 4.23 -15.74
CA ARG A 301 -5.87 4.11 -16.48
C ARG A 301 -4.65 3.91 -15.58
N ILE A 302 -4.70 4.47 -14.38
CA ILE A 302 -3.53 4.56 -13.46
C ILE A 302 -3.67 3.61 -12.28
N VAL A 303 -4.88 3.45 -11.75
CA VAL A 303 -5.18 2.57 -10.60
C VAL A 303 -4.61 1.15 -10.77
N PRO A 304 -4.78 0.47 -11.92
CA PRO A 304 -4.24 -0.87 -12.08
C PRO A 304 -2.71 -0.92 -11.96
N LYS A 305 -2.01 0.10 -12.48
CA LYS A 305 -0.54 0.19 -12.41
C LYS A 305 -0.06 0.39 -10.98
N ILE A 306 -0.67 1.33 -10.26
CA ILE A 306 -0.33 1.61 -8.86
C ILE A 306 -0.65 0.39 -7.98
N LEU A 307 -1.81 -0.26 -8.20
CA LEU A 307 -2.22 -1.44 -7.46
C LEU A 307 -1.27 -2.62 -7.69
N ASP A 308 -0.90 -2.89 -8.93
CA ASP A 308 0.05 -3.96 -9.28
C ASP A 308 1.43 -3.70 -8.65
N ALA A 309 1.93 -2.47 -8.73
CA ALA A 309 3.19 -2.08 -8.10
C ALA A 309 3.13 -2.21 -6.57
N TYR A 310 2.02 -1.79 -5.95
CA TYR A 310 1.81 -1.90 -4.52
C TYR A 310 1.73 -3.37 -4.07
N GLN A 311 0.96 -4.20 -4.77
CA GLN A 311 0.87 -5.64 -4.50
C GLN A 311 2.22 -6.32 -4.65
N THR A 312 2.95 -6.01 -5.72
CA THR A 312 4.31 -6.52 -5.96
C THR A 312 5.26 -6.15 -4.82
N LYS A 313 5.20 -4.90 -4.33
CA LYS A 313 5.99 -4.43 -3.18
C LYS A 313 5.59 -5.17 -1.90
N GLN A 314 4.30 -5.33 -1.64
CA GLN A 314 3.80 -6.06 -0.47
C GLN A 314 4.21 -7.54 -0.49
N ASP A 315 4.11 -8.19 -1.64
CA ASP A 315 4.54 -9.58 -1.81
C ASP A 315 6.04 -9.74 -1.61
N ARG A 316 6.83 -8.77 -2.08
CA ARG A 316 8.28 -8.72 -1.83
C ARG A 316 8.58 -8.56 -0.34
N ASN A 317 7.92 -7.62 0.34
CA ASN A 317 8.09 -7.39 1.77
C ASN A 317 7.68 -8.62 2.59
N ARG A 318 6.56 -9.23 2.25
CA ARG A 318 6.08 -10.47 2.88
C ARG A 318 7.08 -11.61 2.70
N ARG A 319 7.62 -11.79 1.49
CA ARG A 319 8.69 -12.77 1.24
C ARG A 319 9.93 -12.49 2.08
N ASN A 320 10.40 -11.23 2.10
CA ASN A 320 11.57 -10.84 2.88
C ASN A 320 11.34 -11.09 4.39
N MET A 321 10.15 -10.79 4.90
CA MET A 321 9.80 -11.05 6.30
C MET A 321 9.75 -12.55 6.59
N MET A 322 9.20 -13.37 5.69
CA MET A 322 9.23 -14.83 5.84
C MET A 322 10.65 -15.39 5.82
N TRP A 323 11.53 -14.85 4.98
CA TRP A 323 12.95 -15.19 4.98
C TRP A 323 13.64 -14.83 6.30
N LEU A 324 13.40 -13.62 6.82
CA LEU A 324 13.94 -13.20 8.12
C LEU A 324 13.44 -14.10 9.26
N LEU A 325 12.15 -14.43 9.27
CA LEU A 325 11.59 -15.35 10.25
C LEU A 325 12.17 -16.77 10.11
N GLY A 326 12.40 -17.23 8.88
CA GLY A 326 13.08 -18.50 8.61
C GLY A 326 14.52 -18.53 9.15
N ILE A 327 15.28 -17.46 8.90
CA ILE A 327 16.64 -17.30 9.40
C ILE A 327 16.66 -17.23 10.95
N LEU A 328 15.77 -16.44 11.56
CA LEU A 328 15.65 -16.34 13.02
C LEU A 328 15.26 -17.69 13.65
N SER A 329 14.34 -18.42 13.02
CA SER A 329 13.93 -19.75 13.47
C SER A 329 15.10 -20.75 13.37
N LEU A 330 15.90 -20.65 12.30
CA LEU A 330 17.10 -21.48 12.14
C LEU A 330 18.16 -21.16 13.20
N ILE A 331 18.41 -19.87 13.47
CA ILE A 331 19.34 -19.43 14.53
C ILE A 331 18.83 -19.90 15.90
N ALA A 332 17.53 -19.77 16.19
CA ALA A 332 16.96 -20.24 17.44
C ALA A 332 17.11 -21.76 17.61
N LEU A 333 16.88 -22.53 16.53
CA LEU A 333 17.12 -23.99 16.54
C LEU A 333 18.58 -24.34 16.79
N LEU A 334 19.49 -23.58 16.17
CA LEU A 334 20.93 -23.77 16.38
C LEU A 334 21.35 -23.44 17.81
N LEU A 335 20.78 -22.38 18.39
CA LEU A 335 21.05 -22.02 19.80
C LEU A 335 20.52 -23.08 20.77
N VAL A 336 19.30 -23.58 20.53
CA VAL A 336 18.70 -24.65 21.33
C VAL A 336 19.55 -25.94 21.21
N GLY A 337 19.94 -26.29 19.97
CA GLY A 337 20.85 -27.40 19.74
C GLY A 337 22.22 -27.23 20.46
N GLY A 338 22.77 -26.02 20.42
CA GLY A 338 23.99 -25.65 21.12
C GLY A 338 23.85 -25.77 22.65
N VAL A 339 22.75 -25.25 23.21
CA VAL A 339 22.46 -25.37 24.66
C VAL A 339 22.31 -26.83 25.08
N ILE A 340 21.60 -27.64 24.28
CA ILE A 340 21.45 -29.08 24.55
C ILE A 340 22.82 -29.79 24.48
N ALA A 341 23.62 -29.45 23.47
CA ALA A 341 24.98 -30.00 23.34
C ALA A 341 25.89 -29.61 24.52
N ILE A 342 25.84 -28.32 24.91
CA ILE A 342 26.58 -27.83 26.07
C ILE A 342 26.08 -28.48 27.36
N TYR A 343 24.77 -28.63 27.52
CA TYR A 343 24.20 -29.31 28.70
C TYR A 343 24.62 -30.79 28.76
N GLN A 344 24.62 -31.48 27.63
CA GLN A 344 25.10 -32.88 27.55
C GLN A 344 26.59 -32.98 27.81
N LEU A 345 27.39 -32.03 27.31
CA LEU A 345 28.82 -31.96 27.57
C LEU A 345 29.10 -31.69 29.06
N LEU A 346 28.41 -30.74 29.68
CA LEU A 346 28.52 -30.44 31.11
C LEU A 346 28.08 -31.64 31.96
N LYS A 347 27.01 -32.32 31.58
CA LYS A 347 26.56 -33.54 32.27
C LYS A 347 27.56 -34.69 32.12
N ARG A 348 28.19 -34.83 30.94
CA ARG A 348 29.31 -35.79 30.75
C ARG A 348 30.56 -35.38 31.54
N TYR A 349 30.88 -34.09 31.54
CA TYR A 349 32.03 -33.58 32.28
C TYR A 349 31.87 -33.78 33.80
N ARG A 350 30.67 -33.53 34.34
CA ARG A 350 30.36 -33.82 35.75
C ARG A 350 30.48 -35.31 36.05
N ARG A 351 29.89 -36.18 35.20
CA ARG A 351 30.02 -37.65 35.36
C ARG A 351 31.49 -38.13 35.25
N LEU A 352 32.24 -37.57 34.30
CA LEU A 352 33.66 -37.86 34.19
C LEU A 352 34.45 -37.38 35.40
N ASN A 353 34.11 -36.22 35.95
CA ASN A 353 34.76 -35.68 37.14
C ASN A 353 34.40 -36.50 38.40
N GLU A 354 33.12 -36.89 38.53
CA GLU A 354 32.68 -37.80 39.58
C GLU A 354 33.36 -39.18 39.44
N GLN A 355 33.44 -39.71 38.21
CA GLN A 355 34.18 -40.94 37.93
C GLN A 355 35.67 -40.79 38.17
N LYS A 356 36.23 -39.60 37.83
CA LYS A 356 37.66 -39.30 38.12
C LYS A 356 37.94 -39.19 39.62
N HIS A 357 37.03 -38.62 40.40
CA HIS A 357 37.13 -38.62 41.85
C HIS A 357 36.98 -40.03 42.42
N ALA A 358 35.96 -40.79 41.94
CA ALA A 358 35.78 -42.17 42.36
C ALA A 358 37.00 -43.09 41.94
N ILE A 359 37.50 -42.80 40.68
CA ILE A 359 38.71 -43.52 40.20
C ILE A 359 39.94 -43.08 40.96
N ASN A 360 40.10 -41.81 41.37
CA ASN A 360 41.25 -41.39 42.22
C ASN A 360 41.18 -41.97 43.63
N GLU A 361 39.96 -42.08 44.18
CA GLU A 361 39.77 -42.80 45.45
C GLU A 361 40.07 -44.32 45.31
N GLN A 362 39.58 -44.90 44.17
CA GLN A 362 39.92 -46.28 43.85
C GLN A 362 41.38 -46.47 43.45
N LEU A 363 42.00 -45.51 42.74
CA LEU A 363 43.44 -45.52 42.46
C LEU A 363 44.29 -45.39 43.75
N GLN A 364 43.84 -44.64 44.74
CA GLN A 364 44.46 -44.61 46.02
C GLN A 364 44.33 -45.98 46.69
N GLN A 365 43.15 -46.62 46.63
CA GLN A 365 42.97 -47.99 47.16
C GLN A 365 43.65 -49.05 46.28
N VAL A 366 43.70 -48.88 44.97
CA VAL A 366 44.33 -49.80 44.01
C VAL A 366 45.84 -49.58 43.97
N ASN A 367 46.38 -48.37 44.24
CA ASN A 367 47.82 -48.18 44.47
C ASN A 367 48.35 -48.93 45.73
N GLU A 368 47.48 -49.18 46.71
CA GLU A 368 47.80 -50.12 47.81
C GLU A 368 47.65 -51.59 47.39
N GLN A 369 46.82 -51.88 46.37
CA GLN A 369 46.60 -53.22 45.81
C GLN A 369 47.34 -53.49 44.49
N LEU A 370 48.08 -52.49 43.94
CA LEU A 370 48.69 -52.54 42.59
C LEU A 370 49.96 -53.41 42.53
N GLY A 371 50.28 -54.15 43.63
CA GLY A 371 51.31 -55.25 43.63
C GLY A 371 50.87 -56.46 42.77
N ASP A 372 49.54 -56.66 42.62
CA ASP A 372 49.03 -57.94 42.09
C ASP A 372 48.30 -57.96 40.73
N THR A 373 48.03 -56.80 40.08
CA THR A 373 47.16 -56.88 38.93
C THR A 373 47.63 -56.12 37.65
N VAL A 374 48.94 -56.07 37.37
CA VAL A 374 49.44 -55.48 36.08
C VAL A 374 49.11 -56.32 34.84
N GLY A 375 48.50 -57.49 35.05
CA GLY A 375 48.25 -58.45 33.94
C GLY A 375 46.97 -58.27 33.07
N GLN A 376 46.01 -57.44 33.46
CA GLN A 376 44.72 -57.44 32.80
C GLN A 376 44.36 -56.18 32.00
N LEU A 377 45.24 -55.23 31.77
CA LEU A 377 44.92 -53.95 31.24
C LEU A 377 45.15 -53.75 29.73
N HIS A 378 45.26 -54.82 28.96
CA HIS A 378 45.53 -54.65 27.50
C HIS A 378 44.33 -54.79 26.56
N GLU A 379 43.15 -55.15 27.06
CA GLU A 379 42.04 -55.56 26.17
C GLU A 379 40.92 -54.55 25.96
N THR A 380 40.88 -53.42 26.68
CA THR A 380 39.72 -52.53 26.65
C THR A 380 39.91 -51.22 25.82
N ASN A 381 41.02 -51.02 25.14
CA ASN A 381 41.32 -49.77 24.42
C ASN A 381 40.80 -49.74 22.95
N GLY A 382 40.19 -50.82 22.50
CA GLY A 382 39.73 -50.91 21.09
C GLY A 382 38.39 -50.24 20.74
N LEU A 383 37.51 -50.07 21.71
CA LEU A 383 36.08 -49.77 21.44
C LEU A 383 35.70 -48.24 21.48
N LEU A 384 36.62 -47.41 21.92
CA LEU A 384 36.33 -45.97 22.08
C LEU A 384 36.56 -45.13 20.82
N ARG A 385 37.29 -45.63 19.84
CA ARG A 385 37.63 -44.89 18.61
C ARG A 385 36.51 -44.80 17.57
N GLU A 386 35.52 -45.63 17.63
CA GLU A 386 34.46 -45.70 16.59
C GLU A 386 33.35 -44.65 16.77
N ARG A 387 33.09 -44.18 17.98
CA ARG A 387 32.00 -43.23 18.27
C ARG A 387 32.33 -41.77 17.92
N GLU A 388 33.61 -41.38 17.89
CA GLU A 388 33.98 -40.01 17.54
C GLU A 388 33.79 -39.69 16.06
N LYS A 389 33.97 -40.65 15.18
CA LYS A 389 33.88 -40.48 13.72
C LYS A 389 32.47 -40.11 13.23
N ILE A 390 31.45 -40.58 13.91
CA ILE A 390 30.02 -40.33 13.52
C ILE A 390 29.62 -38.88 13.80
N LYS A 391 30.10 -38.27 14.86
CA LYS A 391 29.76 -36.92 15.27
C LYS A 391 30.31 -35.86 14.32
N GLU A 392 31.54 -36.03 13.85
CA GLU A 392 32.20 -35.16 12.89
C GLU A 392 31.51 -35.18 11.52
N GLU A 393 31.02 -36.35 11.09
CA GLU A 393 30.31 -36.51 9.81
C GLU A 393 28.98 -35.73 9.75
N TYR A 394 28.22 -35.67 10.86
CA TYR A 394 26.97 -34.93 10.94
C TYR A 394 27.16 -33.41 10.91
N ILE A 395 28.20 -32.92 11.61
CA ILE A 395 28.56 -31.49 11.61
C ILE A 395 29.00 -31.06 10.20
N ALA A 396 29.83 -31.86 9.54
CA ALA A 396 30.30 -31.57 8.18
C ALA A 396 29.13 -31.54 7.15
N ARG A 397 28.18 -32.47 7.22
CA ARG A 397 26.98 -32.49 6.36
C ARG A 397 26.10 -31.27 6.59
N PHE A 398 25.91 -30.84 7.84
CA PHE A 398 25.11 -29.67 8.19
C PHE A 398 25.74 -28.37 7.66
N LEU A 399 27.06 -28.19 7.82
CA LEU A 399 27.80 -27.05 7.30
C LEU A 399 27.76 -26.99 5.77
N ALA A 400 27.92 -28.12 5.10
CA ALA A 400 27.83 -28.22 3.64
C ALA A 400 26.43 -27.87 3.11
N LEU A 401 25.39 -28.20 3.86
CA LEU A 401 24.01 -27.87 3.52
C LEU A 401 23.72 -26.37 3.67
N SER A 402 24.15 -25.80 4.78
CA SER A 402 24.00 -24.36 5.07
C SER A 402 24.72 -23.50 4.03
N SER A 403 25.93 -23.90 3.62
CA SER A 403 26.70 -23.27 2.54
C SER A 403 25.95 -23.25 1.23
N LYS A 404 25.35 -24.39 0.82
CA LYS A 404 24.56 -24.47 -0.43
C LYS A 404 23.35 -23.54 -0.43
N PHE A 405 22.71 -23.29 0.71
CA PHE A 405 21.61 -22.32 0.79
C PHE A 405 22.07 -20.86 0.62
N ILE A 406 23.22 -20.55 1.23
CA ILE A 406 23.84 -19.22 1.11
C ILE A 406 24.28 -18.98 -0.35
N ASP A 407 24.97 -19.95 -0.95
CA ASP A 407 25.45 -19.85 -2.34
C ASP A 407 24.30 -19.64 -3.33
N ARG A 408 23.18 -20.38 -3.19
CA ARG A 408 22.00 -20.21 -4.03
C ARG A 408 21.32 -18.85 -3.85
N GLY A 409 21.26 -18.34 -2.62
CA GLY A 409 20.74 -16.99 -2.35
C GLY A 409 21.58 -15.91 -3.04
N GLU A 410 22.90 -16.07 -2.99
CA GLU A 410 23.84 -15.17 -3.63
C GLU A 410 23.77 -15.25 -5.16
N ASP A 411 23.62 -16.43 -5.73
CA ASP A 411 23.49 -16.63 -7.17
C ASP A 411 22.19 -16.00 -7.70
N GLN A 412 21.10 -16.12 -6.97
CA GLN A 412 19.85 -15.44 -7.33
C GLN A 412 20.00 -13.93 -7.24
N ARG A 413 20.61 -13.41 -6.17
CA ARG A 413 20.88 -11.98 -6.06
C ARG A 413 21.69 -11.47 -7.25
N LYS A 414 22.72 -12.22 -7.65
CA LYS A 414 23.55 -11.90 -8.82
C LYS A 414 22.76 -11.97 -10.13
N ALA A 415 21.88 -12.95 -10.29
CA ALA A 415 21.02 -13.07 -11.46
C ALA A 415 20.07 -11.88 -11.60
N LEU A 416 19.38 -11.51 -10.50
CA LEU A 416 18.51 -10.35 -10.47
C LEU A 416 19.26 -9.04 -10.72
N TYR A 417 20.47 -8.92 -10.14
CA TYR A 417 21.32 -7.75 -10.36
C TYR A 417 21.80 -7.63 -11.81
N ARG A 418 22.10 -8.75 -12.49
CA ARG A 418 22.42 -8.76 -13.93
C ARG A 418 21.26 -8.27 -14.76
N LEU A 419 20.04 -8.76 -14.50
CA LEU A 419 18.82 -8.32 -15.19
C LEU A 419 18.56 -6.82 -14.97
N TYR A 420 18.80 -6.33 -13.77
CA TYR A 420 18.72 -4.90 -13.44
C TYR A 420 19.75 -4.07 -14.21
N ARG A 421 21.05 -4.48 -14.16
CA ARG A 421 22.15 -3.79 -14.83
C ARG A 421 21.97 -3.76 -16.34
N ASP A 422 21.51 -4.87 -16.92
CA ASP A 422 21.33 -5.02 -18.36
C ASP A 422 20.01 -4.39 -18.86
N ARG A 423 19.31 -3.63 -18.00
CA ARG A 423 18.03 -2.93 -18.25
C ARG A 423 16.90 -3.82 -18.79
N LYS A 424 16.94 -5.11 -18.51
CA LYS A 424 15.92 -6.08 -18.89
C LYS A 424 14.77 -6.09 -17.87
N THR A 425 14.02 -4.98 -17.83
CA THR A 425 13.00 -4.72 -16.80
C THR A 425 11.87 -5.74 -16.83
N GLU A 426 11.46 -6.19 -18.01
CA GLU A 426 10.40 -7.21 -18.15
C GLU A 426 10.85 -8.59 -17.63
N ASP A 427 12.07 -8.97 -17.94
CA ASP A 427 12.65 -10.23 -17.46
C ASP A 427 12.91 -10.17 -15.96
N LEU A 428 13.33 -9.02 -15.42
CA LEU A 428 13.49 -8.80 -13.98
C LEU A 428 12.14 -8.93 -13.26
N VAL A 429 11.09 -8.30 -13.79
CA VAL A 429 9.74 -8.37 -13.21
C VAL A 429 9.17 -9.80 -13.31
N ARG A 430 9.43 -10.50 -14.42
CA ARG A 430 9.03 -11.89 -14.59
C ARG A 430 9.74 -12.81 -13.58
N GLU A 431 11.04 -12.61 -13.38
CA GLU A 431 11.82 -13.40 -12.42
C GLU A 431 11.42 -13.10 -10.97
N LEU A 432 11.15 -11.83 -10.63
CA LEU A 432 10.63 -11.43 -9.33
C LEU A 432 9.21 -11.95 -9.03
N LYS A 433 8.39 -12.12 -10.07
CA LYS A 433 7.04 -12.74 -9.96
C LYS A 433 7.08 -14.28 -9.96
N SER A 434 8.20 -14.84 -10.36
CA SER A 434 8.36 -16.30 -10.43
C SER A 434 8.41 -16.90 -9.02
N THR A 435 7.52 -17.84 -8.76
CA THR A 435 7.52 -18.63 -7.52
C THR A 435 8.48 -19.83 -7.57
N HIS A 436 9.17 -20.01 -8.71
CA HIS A 436 9.98 -21.19 -8.98
C HIS A 436 11.09 -21.40 -7.94
N PHE A 437 11.85 -20.35 -7.65
CA PHE A 437 12.92 -20.39 -6.65
C PHE A 437 12.43 -20.65 -5.21
N GLY A 438 11.29 -20.08 -4.87
CA GLY A 438 10.64 -20.32 -3.57
C GLY A 438 10.19 -21.76 -3.39
N ASN A 439 9.68 -22.37 -4.48
CA ASN A 439 9.19 -23.75 -4.48
C ASN A 439 10.33 -24.76 -4.50
N GLU A 440 11.39 -24.53 -5.28
CA GLU A 440 12.58 -25.41 -5.31
C GLU A 440 13.31 -25.45 -3.96
N ASN A 441 13.49 -24.28 -3.34
CA ASN A 441 14.13 -24.21 -2.03
C ASN A 441 13.28 -24.85 -0.92
N ALA A 442 11.94 -24.70 -1.01
CA ALA A 442 11.05 -25.42 -0.10
C ALA A 442 11.14 -26.93 -0.28
N HIS A 443 11.16 -27.40 -1.52
CA HIS A 443 11.30 -28.83 -1.80
C HIS A 443 12.61 -29.40 -1.26
N LEU A 444 13.71 -28.71 -1.51
CA LEU A 444 15.03 -29.10 -1.01
C LEU A 444 15.10 -29.06 0.53
N PHE A 445 14.48 -28.05 1.15
CA PHE A 445 14.38 -27.95 2.60
C PHE A 445 13.64 -29.17 3.17
N TYR A 446 12.48 -29.53 2.61
CA TYR A 446 11.71 -30.67 3.08
C TYR A 446 12.43 -32.00 2.86
N GLU A 447 13.10 -32.17 1.72
CA GLU A 447 13.87 -33.37 1.45
C GLU A 447 15.02 -33.55 2.45
N ASN A 448 15.73 -32.47 2.74
CA ASN A 448 16.82 -32.51 3.72
C ASN A 448 16.31 -32.67 5.16
N PHE A 449 15.19 -32.02 5.49
CA PHE A 449 14.51 -32.20 6.76
C PHE A 449 14.07 -33.67 6.93
N ASP A 450 13.40 -34.23 5.95
CA ASP A 450 12.93 -35.62 5.98
C ASP A 450 14.09 -36.58 6.18
N ASN A 451 15.17 -36.42 5.39
CA ASN A 451 16.36 -37.26 5.48
C ASN A 451 17.07 -37.11 6.84
N ALA A 452 17.28 -35.88 7.31
CA ALA A 452 17.91 -35.64 8.59
C ALA A 452 17.08 -36.21 9.76
N PHE A 453 15.75 -35.96 9.70
CA PHE A 453 14.83 -36.43 10.73
C PHE A 453 14.74 -37.95 10.77
N LEU A 454 14.57 -38.59 9.60
CA LEU A 454 14.44 -40.06 9.52
C LEU A 454 15.76 -40.78 9.79
N ASN A 455 16.90 -40.13 9.61
CA ASN A 455 18.19 -40.70 10.04
C ASN A 455 18.34 -40.70 11.56
N ILE A 456 17.80 -39.66 12.25
CA ILE A 456 17.80 -39.61 13.73
C ILE A 456 16.71 -40.50 14.31
N TYR A 457 15.55 -40.57 13.62
CA TYR A 457 14.35 -41.30 14.05
C TYR A 457 13.86 -42.27 12.97
N PRO A 458 14.60 -43.36 12.66
CA PRO A 458 14.27 -44.25 11.53
C PRO A 458 12.90 -44.92 11.61
N THR A 459 12.43 -45.17 12.84
CA THR A 459 11.17 -45.85 13.15
C THR A 459 10.02 -44.91 13.50
N PHE A 460 10.23 -43.57 13.30
CA PHE A 460 9.26 -42.56 13.75
C PHE A 460 7.86 -42.76 13.17
N VAL A 461 7.76 -42.99 11.82
CA VAL A 461 6.46 -43.14 11.18
C VAL A 461 5.76 -44.45 11.62
N ASP A 462 6.52 -45.51 11.81
CA ASP A 462 5.98 -46.78 12.31
C ASP A 462 5.42 -46.60 13.73
N LYS A 463 6.15 -45.88 14.61
CA LYS A 463 5.71 -45.58 15.97
C LYS A 463 4.53 -44.61 16.01
N VAL A 464 4.47 -43.62 15.10
CA VAL A 464 3.27 -42.79 14.92
C VAL A 464 2.09 -43.63 14.48
N ASN A 465 2.27 -44.54 13.55
CA ASN A 465 1.21 -45.43 13.07
C ASN A 465 0.67 -46.37 14.15
N MET A 466 1.47 -46.67 15.17
CA MET A 466 0.99 -47.43 16.35
C MET A 466 0.07 -46.57 17.24
N LEU A 467 0.12 -45.26 17.11
CA LEU A 467 -0.75 -44.30 17.86
C LEU A 467 -2.04 -44.00 17.09
N LEU A 468 -2.16 -44.43 15.83
CA LEU A 468 -3.32 -44.18 14.95
C LEU A 468 -4.18 -45.43 14.78
N GLN A 469 -5.46 -45.23 14.48
CA GLN A 469 -6.41 -46.28 14.17
C GLN A 469 -6.03 -46.96 12.83
N GLU A 470 -6.47 -48.20 12.60
CA GLU A 470 -6.04 -49.00 11.47
C GLU A 470 -6.36 -48.38 10.11
N ASP A 471 -7.53 -47.71 9.99
CA ASP A 471 -7.98 -46.96 8.82
C ASP A 471 -7.38 -45.52 8.71
N GLY A 472 -6.66 -45.11 9.72
CA GLY A 472 -6.05 -43.78 9.84
C GLY A 472 -4.55 -43.73 9.69
N LYS A 473 -3.90 -44.86 9.38
CA LYS A 473 -2.44 -44.97 9.28
C LYS A 473 -1.88 -44.08 8.16
N ILE A 474 -0.71 -43.52 8.38
CA ILE A 474 0.00 -42.70 7.42
C ILE A 474 0.83 -43.59 6.49
N GLU A 475 0.58 -43.51 5.18
CA GLU A 475 1.39 -44.18 4.19
C GLU A 475 2.70 -43.42 3.92
N VAL A 476 3.80 -44.14 3.87
CA VAL A 476 5.09 -43.57 3.47
C VAL A 476 5.22 -43.66 1.95
N LYS A 477 5.34 -42.55 1.25
CA LYS A 477 5.61 -42.52 -0.19
C LYS A 477 6.97 -43.16 -0.51
N GLN A 478 7.07 -43.81 -1.69
CA GLN A 478 8.32 -44.39 -2.20
C GLN A 478 9.48 -43.37 -2.07
N GLY A 479 10.59 -43.79 -1.43
CA GLY A 479 11.77 -42.95 -1.23
C GLY A 479 11.94 -42.37 0.17
N LYS A 480 11.27 -42.91 1.21
CA LYS A 480 11.40 -42.44 2.62
C LYS A 480 11.15 -40.93 2.82
N ARG A 481 10.17 -40.33 2.11
CA ARG A 481 9.79 -38.94 2.28
C ARG A 481 8.58 -38.79 3.20
N LEU A 482 8.64 -37.88 4.14
CA LEU A 482 7.53 -37.54 5.01
C LEU A 482 6.44 -36.82 4.21
N THR A 483 5.18 -37.13 4.49
CA THR A 483 4.04 -36.34 4.04
C THR A 483 3.96 -35.04 4.84
N THR A 484 3.16 -34.08 4.40
CA THR A 484 2.96 -32.84 5.18
C THR A 484 2.38 -33.15 6.56
N GLU A 485 1.49 -34.14 6.66
CA GLU A 485 0.96 -34.62 7.95
C GLU A 485 2.08 -35.18 8.84
N SER A 486 2.96 -36.02 8.26
CA SER A 486 4.11 -36.57 9.00
C SER A 486 5.11 -35.51 9.42
N ARG A 487 5.34 -34.46 8.60
CA ARG A 487 6.21 -33.34 8.97
C ARG A 487 5.64 -32.51 10.12
N VAL A 488 4.31 -32.32 10.18
CA VAL A 488 3.67 -31.69 11.35
C VAL A 488 4.00 -32.48 12.61
N LEU A 489 3.88 -33.80 12.57
CA LEU A 489 4.21 -34.65 13.71
C LEU A 489 5.72 -34.67 14.02
N ALA A 490 6.56 -34.64 12.99
CA ALA A 490 8.01 -34.55 13.16
C ALA A 490 8.43 -33.24 13.84
N LEU A 491 7.79 -32.11 13.50
CA LEU A 491 8.03 -30.83 14.15
C LEU A 491 7.57 -30.85 15.62
N ILE A 492 6.40 -31.44 15.88
CA ILE A 492 5.91 -31.68 17.26
C ILE A 492 6.91 -32.54 18.03
N ARG A 493 7.48 -33.60 17.42
CA ARG A 493 8.52 -34.44 18.02
C ARG A 493 9.78 -33.67 18.38
N LEU A 494 10.18 -32.72 17.52
CA LEU A 494 11.32 -31.82 17.77
C LEU A 494 11.01 -30.72 18.82
N GLY A 495 9.79 -30.71 19.38
CA GLY A 495 9.38 -29.75 20.40
C GLY A 495 8.73 -28.48 19.84
N ILE A 496 8.56 -28.35 18.53
CA ILE A 496 7.88 -27.24 17.89
C ILE A 496 6.39 -27.56 17.87
N THR A 497 5.66 -27.09 18.89
CA THR A 497 4.23 -27.38 19.06
C THR A 497 3.32 -26.21 18.66
N ASP A 498 3.90 -25.01 18.49
CA ASP A 498 3.16 -23.83 18.07
C ASP A 498 2.70 -23.95 16.62
N SER A 499 1.41 -23.74 16.38
CA SER A 499 0.80 -23.89 15.05
C SER A 499 1.24 -22.81 14.07
N ASP A 500 1.53 -21.60 14.55
CA ASP A 500 2.05 -20.51 13.72
C ASP A 500 3.47 -20.81 13.26
N ALA A 501 4.32 -21.30 14.17
CA ALA A 501 5.67 -21.75 13.87
C ALA A 501 5.66 -22.92 12.86
N ILE A 502 4.77 -23.90 13.05
CA ILE A 502 4.62 -25.04 12.13
C ILE A 502 4.14 -24.55 10.76
N ALA A 503 3.15 -23.65 10.71
CA ALA A 503 2.64 -23.06 9.48
C ALA A 503 3.74 -22.31 8.70
N ALA A 504 4.54 -21.51 9.40
CA ALA A 504 5.67 -20.79 8.83
C ALA A 504 6.73 -21.75 8.24
N ILE A 505 7.10 -22.79 8.99
CA ILE A 505 8.10 -23.80 8.56
C ILE A 505 7.58 -24.58 7.35
N LEU A 506 6.31 -24.99 7.36
CA LEU A 506 5.70 -25.77 6.30
C LEU A 506 5.09 -24.92 5.17
N ARG A 507 5.25 -23.59 5.22
CA ARG A 507 4.69 -22.64 4.25
C ARG A 507 3.21 -22.90 3.95
N ALA A 508 2.45 -23.27 4.96
CA ALA A 508 1.04 -23.59 4.87
C ALA A 508 0.21 -22.49 5.58
N SER A 509 -1.07 -22.39 5.24
CA SER A 509 -1.94 -21.52 6.00
C SER A 509 -2.15 -22.08 7.41
N LEU A 510 -2.32 -21.19 8.39
CA LEU A 510 -2.62 -21.58 9.77
C LEU A 510 -3.83 -22.51 9.84
N THR A 511 -4.87 -22.21 9.05
CA THR A 511 -6.06 -23.04 8.89
C THR A 511 -5.72 -24.46 8.41
N THR A 512 -4.76 -24.58 7.51
CA THR A 512 -4.28 -25.86 6.99
C THR A 512 -3.63 -26.69 8.09
N ILE A 513 -2.78 -26.06 8.92
CA ILE A 513 -2.12 -26.74 10.03
C ILE A 513 -3.14 -27.21 11.07
N TYR A 514 -4.10 -26.35 11.45
CA TYR A 514 -5.18 -26.76 12.33
C TYR A 514 -5.98 -27.93 11.76
N THR A 515 -6.25 -27.92 10.46
CA THR A 515 -6.96 -29.02 9.78
C THR A 515 -6.15 -30.32 9.87
N TYR A 516 -4.83 -30.28 9.64
CA TYR A 516 -3.99 -31.48 9.78
C TYR A 516 -3.94 -31.97 11.21
N ARG A 517 -3.72 -31.09 12.18
CA ARG A 517 -3.70 -31.48 13.60
C ARG A 517 -5.02 -32.08 14.03
N SER A 518 -6.15 -31.46 13.66
CA SER A 518 -7.49 -31.97 13.99
C SER A 518 -7.75 -33.33 13.33
N LYS A 519 -7.39 -33.51 12.07
CA LYS A 519 -7.52 -34.79 11.37
C LYS A 519 -6.65 -35.87 11.98
N LEU A 520 -5.41 -35.56 12.33
CA LEU A 520 -4.50 -36.51 12.95
C LEU A 520 -4.99 -36.89 14.34
N LYS A 521 -5.42 -35.90 15.15
CA LYS A 521 -6.01 -36.15 16.45
C LYS A 521 -7.31 -36.97 16.36
N ALA A 522 -8.14 -36.74 15.34
CA ALA A 522 -9.37 -37.51 15.12
C ALA A 522 -9.09 -39.00 14.82
N ARG A 523 -7.98 -39.30 14.11
CA ARG A 523 -7.53 -40.65 13.77
C ARG A 523 -6.70 -41.32 14.85
N ALA A 524 -6.35 -40.62 15.92
CA ALA A 524 -5.56 -41.17 17.02
C ALA A 524 -6.39 -42.15 17.87
N ILE A 525 -5.74 -43.19 18.39
CA ILE A 525 -6.33 -44.16 19.33
C ILE A 525 -6.66 -43.43 20.63
N ASN A 526 -5.72 -42.64 21.16
CA ASN A 526 -5.96 -41.75 22.31
C ASN A 526 -5.90 -40.28 21.85
N LYS A 527 -7.07 -39.67 21.69
CA LYS A 527 -7.19 -38.32 21.12
C LYS A 527 -6.63 -37.24 22.03
N ASP A 528 -6.71 -37.39 23.33
CA ASP A 528 -6.33 -36.34 24.29
C ASP A 528 -4.81 -36.24 24.44
N ASP A 529 -4.12 -37.38 24.43
CA ASP A 529 -2.65 -37.44 24.65
C ASP A 529 -1.85 -37.63 23.36
N PHE A 530 -2.48 -37.62 22.19
CA PHE A 530 -1.82 -37.95 20.93
C PHE A 530 -0.53 -37.17 20.70
N GLU A 531 -0.58 -35.84 20.80
CA GLU A 531 0.61 -35.01 20.57
C GLU A 531 1.70 -35.19 21.65
N ALA A 532 1.29 -35.46 22.90
CA ALA A 532 2.23 -35.79 23.96
C ALA A 532 2.92 -37.12 23.70
N GLN A 533 2.20 -38.13 23.21
CA GLN A 533 2.75 -39.42 22.83
C GLN A 533 3.68 -39.28 21.62
N VAL A 534 3.32 -38.47 20.62
CA VAL A 534 4.19 -38.19 19.47
C VAL A 534 5.49 -37.52 19.96
N LYS A 535 5.40 -36.58 20.89
CA LYS A 535 6.57 -35.91 21.46
C LYS A 535 7.49 -36.85 22.22
N ALA A 536 6.95 -37.89 22.82
CA ALA A 536 7.70 -38.88 23.58
C ALA A 536 8.36 -40.00 22.73
N ILE A 537 8.08 -40.09 21.43
CA ILE A 537 8.67 -41.11 20.55
C ILE A 537 10.21 -40.97 20.54
N ASP A 538 10.96 -41.99 20.97
CA ASP A 538 12.42 -42.04 21.03
C ASP A 538 13.09 -40.93 21.89
N GLY A 539 12.42 -40.49 22.97
CA GLY A 539 12.89 -39.49 23.91
C GLY A 539 13.24 -40.09 25.26
#